data_317784cea69511ede01375cb352bb8b2
#
_entry.id   317784cea69511ede01375cb352bb8b2
#
_cell.length_a   1.000
_cell.length_b   1.000
_cell.length_c   1.000
_cell.angle_alpha   90.00
_cell.angle_beta   90.00
_cell.angle_gamma   90.00
#
_symmetry.space_group_name_H-M   'P 1'
#
loop_
_entity.id
_entity.type
_entity.pdbx_description
1 polymer ?
#
loop_
_entity_poly.entity_id
_entity_poly.type
_entity_poly.pdbx_seq_one_letter_code
_entity_poly.pdbx_strand_id
1 'polypeptide(L)'
;MDQMSFYLLFPSLFMIHEMEEILLMPSFMSSMVEHPKFKNFKELYSPFKFNLIVFEEFLILLAFLAHSFYVGDFTIYQTIIIAYNYHIIIHIIQTLYLKKYVPGLLSGIVTGVYCSLLIHQLLQINLQLYISSILTLIIIMLNLIFCFKVLNFFSKR
;
A
#
# COMPACT_ATOMS: atom_id res chain seq x y z
N MET A 1 -16.39 -2.27 17.83
CA MET A 1 -15.19 -1.39 17.74
C MET A 1 -15.67 0.00 17.33
N ASP A 2 -15.17 1.03 17.94
CA ASP A 2 -15.46 2.41 17.55
C ASP A 2 -14.51 2.88 16.42
N GLN A 3 -14.82 4.04 15.85
CA GLN A 3 -14.08 4.64 14.74
C GLN A 3 -12.62 4.94 15.12
N MET A 4 -12.38 5.39 16.35
CA MET A 4 -11.04 5.74 16.82
C MET A 4 -10.16 4.51 16.97
N SER A 5 -10.71 3.43 17.52
CA SER A 5 -10.02 2.13 17.60
C SER A 5 -9.67 1.58 16.22
N PHE A 6 -10.52 1.80 15.21
CA PHE A 6 -10.23 1.43 13.83
C PHE A 6 -9.03 2.21 13.26
N TYR A 7 -9.01 3.53 13.46
CA TYR A 7 -7.88 4.35 13.00
C TYR A 7 -6.54 3.93 13.62
N LEU A 8 -6.54 3.59 14.90
CA LEU A 8 -5.35 3.10 15.60
C LEU A 8 -4.93 1.68 15.17
N LEU A 9 -5.89 0.85 14.78
CA LEU A 9 -5.63 -0.52 14.31
C LEU A 9 -5.06 -0.56 12.88
N PHE A 10 -5.46 0.39 12.02
CA PHE A 10 -5.15 0.35 10.60
C PHE A 10 -3.64 0.26 10.28
N PRO A 11 -2.70 0.95 10.96
CA PRO A 11 -1.27 0.77 10.72
C PRO A 11 -0.80 -0.68 10.91
N SER A 12 -1.40 -1.42 11.85
CA SER A 12 -1.08 -2.85 12.05
C SER A 12 -1.60 -3.71 10.90
N LEU A 13 -2.81 -3.42 10.39
CA LEU A 13 -3.37 -4.12 9.22
C LEU A 13 -2.53 -3.86 7.96
N PHE A 14 -2.11 -2.61 7.75
CA PHE A 14 -1.18 -2.24 6.70
C PHE A 14 0.12 -3.04 6.81
N MET A 15 0.76 -3.06 7.98
CA MET A 15 2.01 -3.80 8.16
C MET A 15 1.87 -5.31 7.99
N ILE A 16 0.73 -5.92 8.33
CA ILE A 16 0.49 -7.35 8.06
C ILE A 16 0.52 -7.61 6.54
N HIS A 17 -0.05 -6.73 5.75
CA HIS A 17 0.00 -6.80 4.28
C HIS A 17 1.43 -6.62 3.76
N GLU A 18 2.12 -5.58 4.18
CA GLU A 18 3.48 -5.27 3.76
C GLU A 18 4.49 -6.38 4.14
N MET A 19 4.29 -7.04 5.28
CA MET A 19 5.13 -8.16 5.70
C MET A 19 5.05 -9.34 4.72
N GLU A 20 3.89 -9.64 4.15
CA GLU A 20 3.78 -10.64 3.09
C GLU A 20 4.57 -10.22 1.84
N GLU A 21 4.47 -8.95 1.44
CA GLU A 21 5.25 -8.43 0.32
C GLU A 21 6.75 -8.50 0.58
N ILE A 22 7.22 -8.04 1.73
CA ILE A 22 8.63 -8.10 2.14
C ILE A 22 9.17 -9.53 2.05
N LEU A 23 8.41 -10.50 2.51
CA LEU A 23 8.84 -11.89 2.55
C LEU A 23 8.82 -12.57 1.17
N LEU A 24 7.81 -12.32 0.35
CA LEU A 24 7.58 -13.06 -0.89
C LEU A 24 8.07 -12.33 -2.15
N MET A 25 8.24 -11.01 -2.12
CA MET A 25 8.66 -10.21 -3.29
C MET A 25 10.01 -10.68 -3.88
N PRO A 26 11.06 -11.05 -3.10
CA PRO A 26 12.31 -11.53 -3.68
C PRO A 26 12.12 -12.77 -4.54
N SER A 27 11.34 -13.75 -4.08
CA SER A 27 11.03 -14.97 -4.82
C SER A 27 10.16 -14.70 -6.05
N PHE A 28 9.17 -13.82 -5.91
CA PHE A 28 8.33 -13.38 -7.01
C PHE A 28 9.17 -12.71 -8.11
N MET A 29 10.02 -11.74 -7.76
CA MET A 29 10.87 -11.03 -8.70
C MET A 29 11.85 -11.98 -9.42
N SER A 30 12.41 -12.96 -8.74
CA SER A 30 13.25 -13.98 -9.38
C SER A 30 12.47 -14.84 -10.37
N SER A 31 11.20 -15.16 -10.10
CA SER A 31 10.33 -15.93 -11.00
C SER A 31 9.88 -15.14 -12.24
N MET A 32 10.01 -13.81 -12.21
CA MET A 32 9.58 -12.90 -13.29
C MET A 32 10.75 -12.40 -14.17
N VAL A 33 11.95 -12.97 -13.99
CA VAL A 33 13.20 -12.56 -14.67
C VAL A 33 13.06 -12.49 -16.19
N GLU A 34 12.39 -13.46 -16.79
CA GLU A 34 12.25 -13.57 -18.24
C GLU A 34 11.01 -12.87 -18.80
N HIS A 35 10.17 -12.30 -17.93
CA HIS A 35 8.94 -11.65 -18.38
C HIS A 35 9.23 -10.24 -18.92
N PRO A 36 8.96 -9.95 -20.22
CA PRO A 36 9.39 -8.69 -20.89
C PRO A 36 8.93 -7.41 -20.18
N LYS A 37 7.74 -7.44 -19.57
CA LYS A 37 7.13 -6.28 -18.87
C LYS A 37 7.81 -5.94 -17.54
N PHE A 38 8.54 -6.89 -16.94
CA PHE A 38 9.20 -6.72 -15.64
C PHE A 38 10.69 -6.39 -15.75
N LYS A 39 11.26 -6.36 -16.96
CA LYS A 39 12.69 -6.09 -17.18
C LYS A 39 13.14 -4.79 -16.50
N ASN A 40 12.45 -3.69 -16.78
CA ASN A 40 12.80 -2.37 -16.21
C ASN A 40 12.60 -2.32 -14.68
N PHE A 41 11.55 -2.96 -14.18
CA PHE A 41 11.28 -3.01 -12.74
C PHE A 41 12.33 -3.84 -12.01
N LYS A 42 12.78 -4.94 -12.60
CA LYS A 42 13.85 -5.77 -12.03
C LYS A 42 15.16 -4.99 -11.85
N GLU A 43 15.50 -4.12 -12.80
CA GLU A 43 16.71 -3.30 -12.70
C GLU A 43 16.63 -2.28 -11.55
N LEU A 44 15.42 -1.85 -11.20
CA LEU A 44 15.16 -0.92 -10.12
C LEU A 44 15.05 -1.61 -8.76
N TYR A 45 14.54 -2.85 -8.73
CA TYR A 45 14.23 -3.59 -7.51
C TYR A 45 15.50 -4.10 -6.81
N SER A 46 15.54 -3.94 -5.50
CA SER A 46 16.36 -4.76 -4.59
C SER A 46 15.59 -4.94 -3.28
N PRO A 47 15.73 -6.08 -2.57
CA PRO A 47 15.03 -6.31 -1.30
C PRO A 47 15.28 -5.17 -0.29
N PHE A 48 16.51 -4.71 -0.16
CA PHE A 48 16.85 -3.61 0.75
C PHE A 48 16.11 -2.31 0.40
N LYS A 49 16.08 -1.93 -0.89
CA LYS A 49 15.39 -0.71 -1.34
C LYS A 49 13.89 -0.82 -1.14
N PHE A 50 13.33 -1.98 -1.44
CA PHE A 50 11.91 -2.24 -1.23
C PHE A 50 11.52 -2.11 0.25
N ASN A 51 12.27 -2.75 1.16
CA ASN A 51 12.02 -2.66 2.59
C ASN A 51 12.15 -1.22 3.12
N LEU A 52 13.09 -0.44 2.57
CA LEU A 52 13.26 0.97 2.95
C LEU A 52 12.07 1.82 2.50
N ILE A 53 11.50 1.54 1.32
CA ILE A 53 10.31 2.23 0.82
C ILE A 53 9.09 1.86 1.69
N VAL A 54 8.88 0.59 2.00
CA VAL A 54 7.81 0.16 2.91
C VAL A 54 7.92 0.85 4.27
N PHE A 55 9.14 0.96 4.79
CA PHE A 55 9.37 1.68 6.05
C PHE A 55 9.03 3.18 5.92
N GLU A 56 9.40 3.81 4.83
CA GLU A 56 9.04 5.22 4.55
C GLU A 56 7.53 5.40 4.46
N GLU A 57 6.82 4.55 3.72
CA GLU A 57 5.35 4.60 3.61
C GLU A 57 4.67 4.40 4.97
N PHE A 58 5.20 3.50 5.80
CA PHE A 58 4.71 3.31 7.17
C PHE A 58 4.91 4.56 8.04
N LEU A 59 6.06 5.23 7.94
CA LEU A 59 6.29 6.48 8.67
C LEU A 59 5.35 7.61 8.19
N ILE A 60 5.10 7.70 6.90
CA ILE A 60 4.14 8.66 6.33
C ILE A 60 2.73 8.37 6.87
N LEU A 61 2.32 7.10 6.88
CA LEU A 61 1.02 6.69 7.43
C LEU A 61 0.87 7.11 8.90
N LEU A 62 1.89 6.86 9.73
CA LEU A 62 1.90 7.26 11.14
C LEU A 62 1.88 8.79 11.31
N ALA A 63 2.58 9.52 10.44
CA ALA A 63 2.59 10.99 10.47
C ALA A 63 1.19 11.56 10.15
N PHE A 64 0.49 11.00 9.15
CA PHE A 64 -0.89 11.41 8.86
C PHE A 64 -1.86 11.04 9.97
N LEU A 65 -1.70 9.88 10.60
CA LEU A 65 -2.49 9.52 11.78
C LEU A 65 -2.27 10.51 12.93
N ALA A 66 -1.02 10.80 13.27
CA ALA A 66 -0.67 11.76 14.32
C ALA A 66 -1.19 13.17 14.00
N HIS A 67 -1.05 13.62 12.74
CA HIS A 67 -1.59 14.89 12.28
C HIS A 67 -3.11 14.95 12.45
N SER A 68 -3.83 13.89 12.07
CA SER A 68 -5.28 13.81 12.21
C SER A 68 -5.74 13.92 13.66
N PHE A 69 -5.00 13.30 14.59
CA PHE A 69 -5.26 13.48 16.03
C PHE A 69 -4.99 14.89 16.51
N TYR A 70 -3.93 15.53 16.01
CA TYR A 70 -3.58 16.90 16.41
C TYR A 70 -4.60 17.92 15.93
N VAL A 71 -5.09 17.79 14.68
CA VAL A 71 -6.05 18.72 14.06
C VAL A 71 -7.51 18.38 14.43
N GLY A 72 -7.78 17.12 14.82
CA GLY A 72 -9.14 16.61 15.05
C GLY A 72 -9.92 16.32 13.74
N ASP A 73 -9.23 16.28 12.59
CA ASP A 73 -9.81 15.96 11.28
C ASP A 73 -9.14 14.71 10.68
N PHE A 74 -9.94 13.68 10.45
CA PHE A 74 -9.49 12.40 9.91
C PHE A 74 -9.79 12.22 8.41
N THR A 75 -10.27 13.25 7.73
CA THR A 75 -10.69 13.14 6.32
C THR A 75 -9.56 12.62 5.42
N ILE A 76 -8.35 13.17 5.53
CA ILE A 76 -7.18 12.71 4.76
C ILE A 76 -6.81 11.28 5.14
N TYR A 77 -6.81 10.95 6.42
CA TYR A 77 -6.50 9.60 6.88
C TYR A 77 -7.51 8.56 6.39
N GLN A 78 -8.80 8.92 6.31
CA GLN A 78 -9.84 8.08 5.71
C GLN A 78 -9.58 7.83 4.22
N THR A 79 -9.08 8.83 3.47
CA THR A 79 -8.73 8.61 2.06
C THR A 79 -7.58 7.62 1.90
N ILE A 80 -6.61 7.61 2.82
CA ILE A 80 -5.51 6.64 2.83
C ILE A 80 -6.03 5.23 3.09
N ILE A 81 -6.94 5.03 4.05
CA ILE A 81 -7.54 3.73 4.36
C ILE A 81 -8.33 3.19 3.15
N ILE A 82 -9.09 4.04 2.47
CA ILE A 82 -9.85 3.63 1.28
C ILE A 82 -8.89 3.36 0.11
N ALA A 83 -7.85 4.18 -0.08
CA ALA A 83 -6.81 3.98 -1.10
C ALA A 83 -6.11 2.63 -0.91
N TYR A 84 -5.85 2.22 0.33
CA TYR A 84 -5.33 0.89 0.65
C TYR A 84 -6.24 -0.24 0.11
N ASN A 85 -7.56 -0.12 0.25
CA ASN A 85 -8.48 -1.13 -0.32
C ASN A 85 -8.40 -1.17 -1.87
N TYR A 86 -8.23 -0.03 -2.53
CA TYR A 86 -8.00 -0.01 -3.98
C TYR A 86 -6.67 -0.66 -4.36
N HIS A 87 -5.63 -0.48 -3.56
CA HIS A 87 -4.34 -1.15 -3.75
C HIS A 87 -4.49 -2.68 -3.67
N ILE A 88 -5.28 -3.21 -2.74
CA ILE A 88 -5.57 -4.65 -2.68
C ILE A 88 -6.30 -5.14 -3.94
N ILE A 89 -7.24 -4.36 -4.48
CA ILE A 89 -7.88 -4.70 -5.75
C ILE A 89 -6.85 -4.79 -6.89
N ILE A 90 -5.83 -3.93 -6.90
CA ILE A 90 -4.73 -4.01 -7.87
C ILE A 90 -3.98 -5.33 -7.76
N HIS A 91 -3.68 -5.84 -6.55
CA HIS A 91 -3.06 -7.17 -6.37
C HIS A 91 -3.92 -8.30 -6.93
N ILE A 92 -5.24 -8.24 -6.74
CA ILE A 92 -6.16 -9.21 -7.32
C ILE A 92 -6.10 -9.17 -8.86
N ILE A 93 -6.17 -7.97 -9.46
CA ILE A 93 -6.09 -7.78 -10.90
C ILE A 93 -4.74 -8.27 -11.44
N GLN A 94 -3.64 -7.94 -10.77
CA GLN A 94 -2.30 -8.40 -11.16
C GLN A 94 -2.18 -9.92 -11.12
N THR A 95 -2.72 -10.56 -10.09
CA THR A 95 -2.73 -12.04 -9.97
C THR A 95 -3.50 -12.69 -11.10
N LEU A 96 -4.68 -12.19 -11.43
CA LEU A 96 -5.50 -12.67 -12.55
C LEU A 96 -4.81 -12.46 -13.91
N TYR A 97 -4.18 -11.30 -14.09
CA TYR A 97 -3.49 -10.96 -15.32
C TYR A 97 -2.21 -11.77 -15.53
N LEU A 98 -1.40 -11.97 -14.50
CA LEU A 98 -0.14 -12.70 -14.55
C LEU A 98 -0.34 -14.21 -14.44
N LYS A 99 -1.52 -14.66 -14.03
CA LYS A 99 -1.81 -16.07 -13.70
C LYS A 99 -0.77 -16.67 -12.73
N LYS A 100 -0.27 -15.84 -11.83
CA LYS A 100 0.69 -16.18 -10.79
C LYS A 100 0.30 -15.50 -9.50
N TYR A 101 0.63 -16.11 -8.38
CA TYR A 101 0.45 -15.48 -7.08
C TYR A 101 1.32 -14.22 -6.99
N VAL A 102 0.70 -13.09 -6.66
CA VAL A 102 1.38 -11.81 -6.42
C VAL A 102 1.53 -11.63 -4.91
N PRO A 103 2.73 -11.29 -4.41
CA PRO A 103 2.93 -10.98 -2.98
C PRO A 103 1.93 -9.93 -2.48
N GLY A 104 1.49 -10.05 -1.23
CA GLY A 104 0.48 -9.18 -0.65
C GLY A 104 -0.97 -9.60 -0.94
N LEU A 105 -1.20 -10.62 -1.79
CA LEU A 105 -2.56 -11.02 -2.14
C LEU A 105 -3.34 -11.60 -0.97
N LEU A 106 -2.79 -12.57 -0.24
CA LEU A 106 -3.52 -13.29 0.81
C LEU A 106 -3.80 -12.39 2.01
N SER A 107 -2.77 -11.79 2.56
CA SER A 107 -2.91 -10.82 3.66
C SER A 107 -3.76 -9.62 3.25
N GLY A 108 -3.59 -9.14 2.00
CA GLY A 108 -4.38 -8.07 1.43
C GLY A 108 -5.87 -8.41 1.37
N ILE A 109 -6.26 -9.59 0.91
CA ILE A 109 -7.67 -10.00 0.92
C ILE A 109 -8.22 -10.01 2.34
N VAL A 110 -7.50 -10.60 3.29
CA VAL A 110 -7.96 -10.69 4.69
C VAL A 110 -8.09 -9.29 5.31
N THR A 111 -7.06 -8.47 5.22
CA THR A 111 -7.05 -7.12 5.80
C THR A 111 -7.96 -6.16 5.04
N GLY A 112 -8.04 -6.27 3.71
CA GLY A 112 -8.89 -5.45 2.86
C GLY A 112 -10.38 -5.73 3.08
N VAL A 113 -10.79 -7.01 3.20
CA VAL A 113 -12.18 -7.35 3.56
C VAL A 113 -12.52 -6.80 4.94
N TYR A 114 -11.63 -6.97 5.90
CA TYR A 114 -11.83 -6.45 7.26
C TYR A 114 -11.93 -4.91 7.26
N CYS A 115 -11.03 -4.21 6.58
CA CYS A 115 -11.11 -2.76 6.41
C CYS A 115 -12.40 -2.33 5.71
N SER A 116 -12.83 -3.02 4.65
CA SER A 116 -14.06 -2.69 3.93
C SER A 116 -15.29 -2.76 4.84
N LEU A 117 -15.39 -3.81 5.66
CA LEU A 117 -16.49 -3.95 6.62
C LEU A 117 -16.50 -2.78 7.61
N LEU A 118 -15.34 -2.39 8.14
CA LEU A 118 -15.23 -1.29 9.10
C LEU A 118 -15.47 0.08 8.45
N ILE A 119 -15.01 0.28 7.22
CA ILE A 119 -15.31 1.48 6.44
C ILE A 119 -16.82 1.66 6.32
N HIS A 120 -17.55 0.62 5.88
CA HIS A 120 -19.00 0.69 5.74
C HIS A 120 -19.76 0.90 7.06
N GLN A 121 -19.24 0.35 8.16
CA GLN A 121 -19.90 0.45 9.48
C GLN A 121 -19.62 1.77 10.21
N LEU A 122 -18.43 2.34 10.02
CA LEU A 122 -17.92 3.41 10.88
C LEU A 122 -17.75 4.75 10.16
N LEU A 123 -17.58 4.76 8.84
CA LEU A 123 -17.31 5.98 8.10
C LEU A 123 -18.57 6.47 7.36
N GLN A 124 -18.75 7.81 7.35
CA GLN A 124 -19.72 8.46 6.49
C GLN A 124 -19.14 8.63 5.09
N ILE A 125 -19.44 7.68 4.22
CA ILE A 125 -18.89 7.66 2.88
C ILE A 125 -19.71 8.54 1.95
N ASN A 126 -19.04 9.43 1.23
CA ASN A 126 -19.62 10.22 0.16
C ASN A 126 -18.78 10.12 -1.12
N LEU A 127 -19.32 10.57 -2.25
CA LEU A 127 -18.64 10.52 -3.54
C LEU A 127 -17.30 11.26 -3.54
N GLN A 128 -17.23 12.39 -2.84
CA GLN A 128 -16.00 13.19 -2.74
C GLN A 128 -14.88 12.39 -2.05
N LEU A 129 -15.20 11.66 -0.97
CA LEU A 129 -14.23 10.82 -0.26
C LEU A 129 -13.68 9.71 -1.17
N TYR A 130 -14.54 9.06 -1.97
CA TYR A 130 -14.08 8.06 -2.94
C TYR A 130 -13.17 8.64 -4.03
N ILE A 131 -13.53 9.79 -4.61
CA ILE A 131 -12.70 10.46 -5.61
C ILE A 131 -11.36 10.87 -5.02
N SER A 132 -11.35 11.47 -3.82
CA SER A 132 -10.13 11.85 -3.11
C SER A 132 -9.25 10.64 -2.81
N SER A 133 -9.85 9.48 -2.49
CA SER A 133 -9.10 8.25 -2.24
C SER A 133 -8.41 7.69 -3.50
N ILE A 134 -9.03 7.86 -4.67
CA ILE A 134 -8.37 7.51 -5.95
C ILE A 134 -7.17 8.43 -6.19
N LEU A 135 -7.31 9.74 -5.95
CA LEU A 135 -6.18 10.68 -6.06
C LEU A 135 -5.07 10.34 -5.06
N THR A 136 -5.43 9.99 -3.83
CA THR A 136 -4.49 9.53 -2.79
C THR A 136 -3.73 8.29 -3.26
N LEU A 137 -4.41 7.29 -3.84
CA LEU A 137 -3.76 6.10 -4.40
C LEU A 137 -2.75 6.48 -5.50
N ILE A 138 -3.13 7.38 -6.42
CA ILE A 138 -2.23 7.84 -7.49
C ILE A 138 -0.99 8.50 -6.88
N ILE A 139 -1.15 9.35 -5.86
CA ILE A 139 -0.03 10.01 -5.18
C ILE A 139 0.90 8.97 -4.52
N ILE A 140 0.34 7.97 -3.82
CA ILE A 140 1.12 6.88 -3.21
C ILE A 140 1.91 6.11 -4.28
N MET A 141 1.28 5.74 -5.40
CA MET A 141 1.97 5.04 -6.49
C MET A 141 3.08 5.88 -7.14
N LEU A 142 2.87 7.20 -7.28
CA LEU A 142 3.91 8.11 -7.77
C LEU A 142 5.07 8.25 -6.77
N ASN A 143 4.77 8.31 -5.46
CA ASN A 143 5.77 8.33 -4.40
C ASN A 143 6.65 7.06 -4.47
N LEU A 144 6.05 5.88 -4.57
CA LEU A 144 6.76 4.61 -4.70
C LEU A 144 7.73 4.62 -5.89
N ILE A 145 7.27 5.04 -7.08
CA ILE A 145 8.13 5.15 -8.27
C ILE A 145 9.27 6.16 -8.06
N PHE A 146 8.97 7.29 -7.43
CA PHE A 146 9.96 8.33 -7.12
C PHE A 146 11.04 7.80 -6.16
N CYS A 147 10.65 7.14 -5.07
CA CYS A 147 11.56 6.57 -4.08
C CYS A 147 12.48 5.51 -4.71
N PHE A 148 11.96 4.61 -5.56
CA PHE A 148 12.80 3.68 -6.30
C PHE A 148 13.82 4.39 -7.19
N LYS A 149 13.44 5.45 -7.91
CA LYS A 149 14.37 6.21 -8.75
C LYS A 149 15.46 6.90 -7.94
N VAL A 150 15.08 7.53 -6.83
CA VAL A 150 16.02 8.23 -5.93
C VAL A 150 17.02 7.24 -5.34
N LEU A 151 16.56 6.13 -4.79
CA LEU A 151 17.43 5.11 -4.20
C LEU A 151 18.37 4.47 -5.23
N ASN A 152 17.91 4.31 -6.48
CA ASN A 152 18.75 3.82 -7.55
C ASN A 152 19.81 4.85 -8.00
N PHE A 153 19.49 6.12 -7.99
CA PHE A 153 20.46 7.18 -8.28
C PHE A 153 21.62 7.18 -7.27
N PHE A 154 21.31 7.08 -5.98
CA PHE A 154 22.35 7.04 -4.93
C PHE A 154 23.11 5.71 -4.88
N SER A 155 22.52 4.62 -5.27
CA SER A 155 23.18 3.30 -5.30
C SER A 155 24.17 3.10 -6.46
N LYS A 156 24.17 3.98 -7.46
CA LYS A 156 25.11 3.92 -8.61
C LYS A 156 26.35 4.79 -8.42
N ARG A 157 26.42 5.54 -7.34
CA ARG A 157 27.59 6.31 -6.91
C ARG A 157 28.40 5.54 -5.90
#